data_16fa1528b6600930fda69206865e668b
#
_entry.id   16fa1528b6600930fda69206865e668b
#
_cell.length_a   1.000
_cell.length_b   1.000
_cell.length_c   1.000
_cell.angle_alpha   90.00
_cell.angle_beta   90.00
_cell.angle_gamma   90.00
#
_symmetry.space_group_name_H-M   'P 1'
#
loop_
_entity.id
_entity.type
_entity.pdbx_description
1 polymer ?
#
loop_
_entity_poly.entity_id
_entity_poly.type
_entity_poly.pdbx_seq_one_letter_code
_entity_poly.pdbx_strand_id
1 'polypeptide(L)'
;MAKTDDIIGRYIYLTIDGIEYRVFYEEAGQGIPLLLGHTAGSDGRQYRHLMCDPEVTANFRTIAFDLPYHGKSLPPHGVEWWKQEYNMSKKFMMEFPNTLARELGLDRPVYLGSSMGGHLAVDLASNHPDLYRATIAVEGALRSAAEYVEVGMAGIRKEFDNPNVSRNSIGAAMLLNISPHTPEANVREIQWEYQCGGPGVFAGDLYYYYYDHNVSPEEARAIDTSKCMLYLLTGEYDPNTSPAETRELAELVEGAKFWEMPQLGHFPVTEDYTKFREYLLPILAEIQENSSTTASARPAARASAP
;
A
#
# COMPACT_ATOMS: atom_id res chain seq x y z
N MET A 1 19.00 28.45 -10.43
CA MET A 1 19.30 27.82 -9.14
C MET A 1 18.74 26.42 -9.15
N ALA A 2 19.44 25.43 -8.60
CA ALA A 2 18.90 24.09 -8.44
C ALA A 2 17.70 24.10 -7.46
N LYS A 3 16.70 23.26 -7.70
CA LYS A 3 15.63 22.99 -6.75
C LYS A 3 15.94 21.67 -6.03
N THR A 4 15.58 21.56 -4.78
CA THR A 4 15.61 20.34 -3.98
C THR A 4 14.19 20.06 -3.49
N ASP A 5 13.83 18.79 -3.41
CA ASP A 5 12.60 18.36 -2.74
C ASP A 5 12.88 18.15 -1.24
N ASP A 6 11.85 18.33 -0.43
CA ASP A 6 11.93 18.10 1.02
C ASP A 6 11.69 16.63 1.39
N ILE A 7 11.90 15.72 0.44
CA ILE A 7 11.80 14.26 0.65
C ILE A 7 13.16 13.75 1.15
N ILE A 8 13.16 13.07 2.30
CA ILE A 8 14.37 12.55 2.92
C ILE A 8 14.34 11.04 2.96
N GLY A 9 15.32 10.40 2.29
CA GLY A 9 15.49 8.95 2.33
C GLY A 9 16.36 8.50 3.51
N ARG A 10 15.94 7.41 4.16
CA ARG A 10 16.64 6.82 5.32
C ARG A 10 16.62 5.30 5.25
N TYR A 11 17.50 4.68 6.05
CA TYR A 11 17.47 3.25 6.34
C TYR A 11 17.13 3.02 7.81
N ILE A 12 16.30 2.02 8.07
CA ILE A 12 15.98 1.52 9.40
C ILE A 12 16.20 0.00 9.43
N TYR A 13 16.56 -0.54 10.60
CA TYR A 13 16.69 -1.98 10.80
C TYR A 13 15.47 -2.48 11.56
N LEU A 14 14.76 -3.44 10.96
CA LEU A 14 13.56 -4.06 11.53
C LEU A 14 13.86 -5.52 11.79
N THR A 15 13.48 -6.02 12.99
CA THR A 15 13.53 -7.46 13.28
C THR A 15 12.13 -8.04 13.22
N ILE A 16 11.90 -8.95 12.27
CA ILE A 16 10.63 -9.65 12.07
C ILE A 16 10.91 -11.16 12.08
N ASP A 17 10.21 -11.92 12.91
CA ASP A 17 10.42 -13.37 13.10
C ASP A 17 11.90 -13.74 13.37
N GLY A 18 12.64 -12.88 14.08
CA GLY A 18 14.06 -13.09 14.41
C GLY A 18 15.04 -12.81 13.27
N ILE A 19 14.57 -12.34 12.12
CA ILE A 19 15.39 -11.96 10.98
C ILE A 19 15.47 -10.43 10.94
N GLU A 20 16.70 -9.91 10.82
CA GLU A 20 16.94 -8.47 10.65
C GLU A 20 16.88 -8.07 9.17
N TYR A 21 16.08 -7.04 8.88
CA TYR A 21 15.91 -6.44 7.56
C TYR A 21 16.41 -5.00 7.60
N ARG A 22 17.25 -4.62 6.65
CA ARG A 22 17.64 -3.23 6.40
C ARG A 22 16.68 -2.63 5.39
N VAL A 23 15.75 -1.83 5.89
CA VAL A 23 14.62 -1.26 5.13
C VAL A 23 14.90 0.18 4.75
N PHE A 24 14.67 0.52 3.50
CA PHE A 24 14.67 1.90 3.02
C PHE A 24 13.26 2.49 3.10
N TYR A 25 13.18 3.75 3.49
CA TYR A 25 11.96 4.54 3.40
C TYR A 25 12.29 5.99 3.08
N GLU A 26 11.34 6.68 2.48
CA GLU A 26 11.37 8.11 2.26
C GLU A 26 10.27 8.77 3.09
N GLU A 27 10.55 9.96 3.60
CA GLU A 27 9.59 10.72 4.39
C GLU A 27 9.52 12.18 3.94
N ALA A 28 8.34 12.77 4.00
CA ALA A 28 8.08 14.18 3.73
C ALA A 28 6.93 14.69 4.59
N GLY A 29 6.93 15.99 4.87
CA GLY A 29 5.85 16.65 5.61
C GLY A 29 5.93 16.44 7.12
N GLN A 30 4.83 16.80 7.80
CA GLN A 30 4.71 16.75 9.25
C GLN A 30 3.24 16.50 9.67
N GLY A 31 3.02 16.16 10.93
CA GLY A 31 1.66 15.96 11.47
C GLY A 31 1.28 14.50 11.59
N ILE A 32 0.09 14.11 11.16
CA ILE A 32 -0.43 12.75 11.28
C ILE A 32 0.43 11.79 10.43
N PRO A 33 0.98 10.70 11.00
CA PRO A 33 1.75 9.75 10.21
C PRO A 33 0.87 9.06 9.16
N LEU A 34 1.35 9.00 7.91
CA LEU A 34 0.72 8.33 6.78
C LEU A 34 1.70 7.34 6.16
N LEU A 35 1.54 6.06 6.47
CA LEU A 35 2.31 4.97 5.88
C LEU A 35 1.78 4.65 4.48
N LEU A 36 2.68 4.49 3.52
CA LEU A 36 2.38 4.28 2.11
C LEU A 36 2.94 2.95 1.63
N GLY A 37 2.04 1.98 1.40
CA GLY A 37 2.36 0.61 0.98
C GLY A 37 2.19 0.41 -0.52
N HIS A 38 3.28 0.06 -1.22
CA HIS A 38 3.33 -0.05 -2.67
C HIS A 38 2.61 -1.29 -3.23
N THR A 39 2.40 -1.33 -4.55
CA THR A 39 1.86 -2.45 -5.31
C THR A 39 2.89 -3.59 -5.42
N ALA A 40 2.43 -4.80 -5.77
CA ALA A 40 3.31 -5.93 -6.05
C ALA A 40 4.37 -5.57 -7.10
N GLY A 41 5.63 -5.90 -6.85
CA GLY A 41 6.77 -5.69 -7.75
C GLY A 41 7.21 -4.23 -7.97
N SER A 42 6.54 -3.26 -7.33
CA SER A 42 6.92 -1.84 -7.33
C SER A 42 7.72 -1.49 -6.06
N ASP A 43 7.81 -0.23 -5.72
CA ASP A 43 8.45 0.28 -4.50
C ASP A 43 7.88 1.66 -4.12
N GLY A 44 8.44 2.28 -3.07
CA GLY A 44 7.99 3.57 -2.54
C GLY A 44 7.95 4.71 -3.54
N ARG A 45 8.67 4.64 -4.68
CA ARG A 45 8.64 5.65 -5.76
C ARG A 45 7.24 5.87 -6.34
N GLN A 46 6.36 4.88 -6.23
CA GLN A 46 4.96 4.99 -6.63
C GLN A 46 4.27 6.23 -6.01
N TYR A 47 4.71 6.64 -4.83
CA TYR A 47 4.07 7.72 -4.06
C TYR A 47 4.72 9.10 -4.21
N ARG A 48 5.69 9.26 -5.12
CA ARG A 48 6.44 10.51 -5.25
C ARG A 48 5.56 11.73 -5.52
N HIS A 49 4.49 11.60 -6.30
CA HIS A 49 3.58 12.70 -6.57
C HIS A 49 2.80 13.11 -5.32
N LEU A 50 2.34 12.12 -4.53
CA LEU A 50 1.66 12.34 -3.26
C LEU A 50 2.60 13.01 -2.24
N MET A 51 3.85 12.55 -2.14
CA MET A 51 4.83 13.08 -1.21
C MET A 51 5.31 14.50 -1.57
N CYS A 52 5.14 14.91 -2.81
CA CYS A 52 5.40 16.29 -3.26
C CYS A 52 4.17 17.21 -3.15
N ASP A 53 2.99 16.70 -2.77
CA ASP A 53 1.79 17.51 -2.65
C ASP A 53 1.78 18.33 -1.36
N PRO A 54 1.85 19.68 -1.43
CA PRO A 54 1.88 20.53 -0.25
C PRO A 54 0.58 20.49 0.57
N GLU A 55 -0.57 20.15 -0.01
CA GLU A 55 -1.82 20.00 0.73
C GLU A 55 -1.82 18.72 1.59
N VAL A 56 -1.10 17.70 1.17
CA VAL A 56 -0.89 16.47 1.95
C VAL A 56 0.18 16.72 3.01
N THR A 57 1.38 17.16 2.59
CA THR A 57 2.56 17.26 3.46
C THR A 57 2.47 18.36 4.52
N ALA A 58 1.55 19.30 4.39
CA ALA A 58 1.26 20.31 5.42
C ALA A 58 0.72 19.69 6.72
N ASN A 59 -0.05 18.60 6.64
CA ASN A 59 -0.77 18.03 7.77
C ASN A 59 -0.44 16.54 8.01
N PHE A 60 0.22 15.89 7.06
CA PHE A 60 0.60 14.48 7.14
C PHE A 60 2.10 14.30 6.96
N ARG A 61 2.71 13.52 7.87
CA ARG A 61 4.06 12.99 7.70
C ARG A 61 3.93 11.73 6.87
N THR A 62 4.16 11.85 5.56
CA THR A 62 4.14 10.73 4.61
C THR A 62 5.39 9.88 4.76
N ILE A 63 5.25 8.57 4.74
CA ILE A 63 6.33 7.60 4.89
C ILE A 63 6.11 6.50 3.85
N ALA A 64 6.80 6.60 2.72
CA ALA A 64 6.82 5.58 1.68
C ALA A 64 7.98 4.62 1.93
N PHE A 65 7.69 3.35 2.14
CA PHE A 65 8.70 2.34 2.41
C PHE A 65 8.83 1.36 1.26
N ASP A 66 10.04 0.82 1.10
CA ASP A 66 10.28 -0.32 0.23
C ASP A 66 10.22 -1.60 1.07
N LEU A 67 9.35 -2.55 0.73
CA LEU A 67 9.38 -3.89 1.34
C LEU A 67 10.75 -4.55 1.12
N PRO A 68 11.18 -5.51 1.95
CA PRO A 68 12.38 -6.30 1.67
C PRO A 68 12.35 -6.87 0.25
N TYR A 69 13.49 -6.91 -0.42
CA TYR A 69 13.68 -7.29 -1.84
C TYR A 69 13.24 -6.24 -2.86
N HIS A 70 12.61 -5.13 -2.43
CA HIS A 70 12.13 -4.06 -3.32
C HIS A 70 13.01 -2.82 -3.26
N GLY A 71 13.04 -2.07 -4.34
CA GLY A 71 13.67 -0.77 -4.43
C GLY A 71 15.08 -0.74 -3.85
N LYS A 72 15.28 0.02 -2.77
CA LYS A 72 16.55 0.12 -2.03
C LYS A 72 16.60 -0.77 -0.79
N SER A 73 15.52 -1.49 -0.45
CA SER A 73 15.49 -2.50 0.62
C SER A 73 16.03 -3.81 0.11
N LEU A 74 17.20 -4.21 0.60
CA LEU A 74 17.85 -5.46 0.17
C LEU A 74 17.21 -6.67 0.86
N PRO A 75 17.44 -7.89 0.30
CA PRO A 75 17.18 -9.13 1.02
C PRO A 75 17.90 -9.16 2.38
N PRO A 76 17.40 -9.94 3.36
CA PRO A 76 17.96 -9.96 4.71
C PRO A 76 19.42 -10.43 4.70
N HIS A 77 20.26 -9.76 5.48
CA HIS A 77 21.67 -10.14 5.62
C HIS A 77 21.80 -11.41 6.48
N GLY A 78 22.70 -12.31 6.08
CA GLY A 78 22.94 -13.56 6.83
C GLY A 78 21.96 -14.69 6.56
N VAL A 79 20.99 -14.49 5.68
CA VAL A 79 20.07 -15.54 5.19
C VAL A 79 20.46 -15.91 3.78
N GLU A 80 20.54 -17.22 3.49
CA GLU A 80 20.77 -17.72 2.12
C GLU A 80 19.47 -17.67 1.30
N TRP A 81 18.94 -16.45 1.13
CA TRP A 81 17.66 -16.17 0.46
C TRP A 81 17.64 -16.67 -1.00
N TRP A 82 18.77 -16.72 -1.66
CA TRP A 82 18.90 -17.24 -3.04
C TRP A 82 18.72 -18.76 -3.16
N LYS A 83 18.60 -19.48 -2.03
CA LYS A 83 18.26 -20.90 -1.95
C LYS A 83 16.81 -21.14 -1.57
N GLN A 84 16.03 -20.09 -1.37
CA GLN A 84 14.65 -20.16 -0.90
C GLN A 84 13.73 -19.58 -1.98
N GLU A 85 12.53 -20.12 -2.07
CA GLU A 85 11.47 -19.48 -2.84
C GLU A 85 11.01 -18.23 -2.11
N TYR A 86 10.93 -17.11 -2.83
CA TYR A 86 10.40 -15.88 -2.28
C TYR A 86 8.87 -15.90 -2.38
N ASN A 87 8.19 -15.98 -1.24
CA ASN A 87 6.74 -15.90 -1.12
C ASN A 87 6.39 -14.97 0.04
N MET A 88 5.70 -13.86 -0.26
CA MET A 88 5.26 -12.92 0.74
C MET A 88 4.00 -13.47 1.45
N SER A 89 4.09 -13.73 2.75
CA SER A 89 2.95 -14.23 3.52
C SER A 89 2.12 -13.10 4.12
N LYS A 90 0.82 -13.32 4.33
CA LYS A 90 -0.09 -12.38 5.03
C LYS A 90 0.45 -11.98 6.40
N LYS A 91 0.98 -12.96 7.15
CA LYS A 91 1.59 -12.69 8.46
C LYS A 91 2.72 -11.67 8.33
N PHE A 92 3.65 -11.89 7.41
CA PHE A 92 4.77 -10.98 7.20
C PHE A 92 4.30 -9.61 6.73
N MET A 93 3.35 -9.57 5.78
CA MET A 93 2.78 -8.34 5.24
C MET A 93 2.16 -7.45 6.34
N MET A 94 1.43 -8.04 7.29
CA MET A 94 0.86 -7.28 8.42
C MET A 94 1.94 -6.88 9.45
N GLU A 95 2.86 -7.79 9.79
CA GLU A 95 3.89 -7.53 10.81
C GLU A 95 4.88 -6.45 10.37
N PHE A 96 5.12 -6.32 9.07
CA PHE A 96 6.08 -5.36 8.54
C PHE A 96 5.68 -3.90 8.88
N PRO A 97 4.51 -3.35 8.46
CA PRO A 97 4.12 -1.99 8.78
C PRO A 97 3.86 -1.79 10.28
N ASN A 98 3.42 -2.82 11.01
CA ASN A 98 3.28 -2.77 12.47
C ASN A 98 4.63 -2.54 13.15
N THR A 99 5.65 -3.29 12.73
CA THR A 99 7.02 -3.16 13.25
C THR A 99 7.62 -1.81 12.85
N LEU A 100 7.46 -1.39 11.59
CA LEU A 100 7.93 -0.09 11.11
C LEU A 100 7.30 1.05 11.92
N ALA A 101 5.98 1.01 12.15
CA ALA A 101 5.28 2.02 12.93
C ALA A 101 5.81 2.08 14.39
N ARG A 102 6.03 0.93 15.01
CA ARG A 102 6.57 0.83 16.36
C ARG A 102 7.98 1.39 16.46
N GLU A 103 8.88 1.00 15.56
CA GLU A 103 10.29 1.43 15.57
C GLU A 103 10.46 2.91 15.22
N LEU A 104 9.56 3.48 14.42
CA LEU A 104 9.50 4.92 14.14
C LEU A 104 8.73 5.73 15.21
N GLY A 105 8.16 5.07 16.22
CA GLY A 105 7.38 5.71 17.29
C GLY A 105 6.10 6.41 16.79
N LEU A 106 5.44 5.83 15.78
CA LEU A 106 4.24 6.43 15.20
C LEU A 106 3.00 6.13 16.07
N ASP A 107 2.26 7.18 16.44
CA ASP A 107 1.01 7.03 17.19
C ASP A 107 -0.17 6.85 16.24
N ARG A 108 -0.68 5.63 16.16
CA ARG A 108 -1.82 5.23 15.32
C ARG A 108 -1.75 5.87 13.93
N PRO A 109 -0.80 5.47 13.08
CA PRO A 109 -0.69 6.02 11.73
C PRO A 109 -1.96 5.75 10.91
N VAL A 110 -2.17 6.53 9.86
CA VAL A 110 -3.01 6.15 8.72
C VAL A 110 -2.17 5.22 7.84
N TYR A 111 -2.77 4.16 7.32
CA TYR A 111 -2.15 3.34 6.29
C TYR A 111 -2.89 3.54 4.96
N LEU A 112 -2.17 3.88 3.90
CA LEU A 112 -2.67 3.91 2.53
C LEU A 112 -1.86 2.91 1.71
N GLY A 113 -2.54 2.01 1.04
CA GLY A 113 -1.88 1.07 0.14
C GLY A 113 -2.66 0.88 -1.16
N SER A 114 -1.94 0.54 -2.24
CA SER A 114 -2.53 0.32 -3.56
C SER A 114 -2.32 -1.14 -3.99
N SER A 115 -3.33 -1.76 -4.60
CA SER A 115 -3.29 -3.15 -5.09
C SER A 115 -2.93 -4.12 -3.95
N MET A 116 -1.76 -4.76 -3.99
CA MET A 116 -1.24 -5.57 -2.89
C MET A 116 -1.26 -4.80 -1.55
N GLY A 117 -0.82 -3.55 -1.56
CA GLY A 117 -0.93 -2.64 -0.40
C GLY A 117 -2.37 -2.32 -0.04
N GLY A 118 -3.29 -2.29 -1.00
CA GLY A 118 -4.73 -2.09 -0.80
C GLY A 118 -5.38 -3.29 -0.10
N HIS A 119 -5.04 -4.51 -0.48
CA HIS A 119 -5.43 -5.73 0.24
C HIS A 119 -4.88 -5.72 1.67
N LEU A 120 -3.63 -5.29 1.85
CA LEU A 120 -3.04 -5.14 3.19
C LEU A 120 -3.78 -4.11 4.04
N ALA A 121 -4.28 -3.02 3.47
CA ALA A 121 -5.10 -2.04 4.20
C ALA A 121 -6.35 -2.68 4.81
N VAL A 122 -6.99 -3.61 4.08
CA VAL A 122 -8.15 -4.39 4.57
C VAL A 122 -7.73 -5.34 5.68
N ASP A 123 -6.62 -6.07 5.49
CA ASP A 123 -6.10 -6.98 6.50
C ASP A 123 -5.70 -6.27 7.80
N LEU A 124 -5.11 -5.07 7.71
CA LEU A 124 -4.76 -4.26 8.87
C LEU A 124 -6.00 -3.75 9.60
N ALA A 125 -7.04 -3.29 8.88
CA ALA A 125 -8.30 -2.87 9.49
C ALA A 125 -9.00 -4.03 10.22
N SER A 126 -8.94 -5.23 9.65
CA SER A 126 -9.55 -6.43 10.23
C SER A 126 -8.79 -6.96 11.45
N ASN A 127 -7.46 -7.04 11.39
CA ASN A 127 -6.66 -7.76 12.38
C ASN A 127 -5.97 -6.84 13.41
N HIS A 128 -5.75 -5.57 13.07
CA HIS A 128 -5.01 -4.62 13.90
C HIS A 128 -5.72 -3.25 14.06
N PRO A 129 -7.05 -3.20 14.28
CA PRO A 129 -7.81 -1.94 14.29
C PRO A 129 -7.36 -0.95 15.37
N ASP A 130 -6.75 -1.42 16.45
CA ASP A 130 -6.26 -0.57 17.54
C ASP A 130 -4.91 0.11 17.20
N LEU A 131 -4.16 -0.39 16.21
CA LEU A 131 -2.86 0.16 15.80
C LEU A 131 -2.97 1.29 14.79
N TYR A 132 -4.07 1.35 14.05
CA TYR A 132 -4.28 2.35 12.99
C TYR A 132 -5.49 3.22 13.32
N ARG A 133 -5.47 4.49 12.92
CA ARG A 133 -6.63 5.37 13.03
C ARG A 133 -7.57 5.24 11.84
N ALA A 134 -7.02 4.92 10.69
CA ALA A 134 -7.73 4.63 9.47
C ALA A 134 -6.85 3.83 8.51
N THR A 135 -7.47 3.08 7.61
CA THR A 135 -6.82 2.51 6.44
C THR A 135 -7.52 2.96 5.16
N ILE A 136 -6.73 3.24 4.13
CA ILE A 136 -7.19 3.65 2.81
C ILE A 136 -6.73 2.56 1.83
N ALA A 137 -7.67 1.72 1.42
CA ALA A 137 -7.44 0.62 0.50
C ALA A 137 -7.73 1.11 -0.93
N VAL A 138 -6.68 1.34 -1.69
CA VAL A 138 -6.76 1.64 -3.12
C VAL A 138 -6.63 0.32 -3.86
N GLU A 139 -7.64 -0.08 -4.63
CA GLU A 139 -7.77 -1.38 -5.28
C GLU A 139 -7.79 -2.56 -4.27
N GLY A 140 -8.51 -2.39 -3.16
CA GLY A 140 -8.69 -3.43 -2.13
C GLY A 140 -10.02 -4.16 -2.26
N ALA A 141 -10.02 -5.48 -2.06
CA ALA A 141 -11.20 -6.35 -2.09
C ALA A 141 -11.12 -7.43 -1.01
N LEU A 142 -12.14 -8.30 -0.93
CA LEU A 142 -12.15 -9.47 -0.03
C LEU A 142 -11.07 -10.48 -0.40
N ARG A 143 -10.85 -10.67 -1.69
CA ARG A 143 -9.92 -11.63 -2.29
C ARG A 143 -9.77 -11.31 -3.76
N SER A 144 -8.75 -11.85 -4.39
CA SER A 144 -8.64 -11.85 -5.85
C SER A 144 -9.54 -12.94 -6.45
N ALA A 145 -10.08 -12.70 -7.65
CA ALA A 145 -10.96 -13.64 -8.33
C ALA A 145 -10.23 -14.97 -8.62
N ALA A 146 -10.80 -16.09 -8.16
CA ALA A 146 -10.19 -17.42 -8.22
C ALA A 146 -9.85 -17.89 -9.66
N GLU A 147 -10.60 -17.42 -10.66
CA GLU A 147 -10.37 -17.77 -12.07
C GLU A 147 -9.07 -17.21 -12.65
N TYR A 148 -8.52 -16.13 -12.06
CA TYR A 148 -7.25 -15.57 -12.46
C TYR A 148 -6.04 -16.21 -11.75
N VAL A 149 -6.26 -16.87 -10.61
CA VAL A 149 -5.19 -17.39 -9.75
C VAL A 149 -4.41 -18.51 -10.43
N GLU A 150 -5.07 -19.56 -10.94
CA GLU A 150 -4.36 -20.73 -11.51
C GLU A 150 -3.73 -20.45 -12.87
N VAL A 151 -4.49 -19.81 -13.77
CA VAL A 151 -4.03 -19.56 -15.15
C VAL A 151 -3.00 -18.42 -15.18
N GLY A 152 -3.26 -17.34 -14.44
CA GLY A 152 -2.37 -16.19 -14.37
C GLY A 152 -1.03 -16.53 -13.71
N MET A 153 -1.05 -17.19 -12.56
CA MET A 153 0.16 -17.54 -11.82
C MET A 153 1.04 -18.56 -12.55
N ALA A 154 0.46 -19.54 -13.23
CA ALA A 154 1.24 -20.49 -14.01
C ALA A 154 1.94 -19.84 -15.21
N GLY A 155 1.28 -18.88 -15.86
CA GLY A 155 1.86 -18.04 -16.92
C GLY A 155 2.94 -17.11 -16.40
N ILE A 156 2.61 -16.35 -15.38
CA ILE A 156 3.50 -15.39 -14.71
C ILE A 156 4.77 -16.08 -14.21
N ARG A 157 4.68 -17.19 -13.48
CA ARG A 157 5.85 -17.92 -12.99
C ARG A 157 6.80 -18.35 -14.13
N LYS A 158 6.28 -18.86 -15.25
CA LYS A 158 7.11 -19.22 -16.39
C LYS A 158 7.84 -18.05 -17.05
N GLU A 159 7.19 -16.89 -17.09
CA GLU A 159 7.82 -15.67 -17.63
C GLU A 159 8.84 -15.09 -16.66
N PHE A 160 8.54 -15.10 -15.37
CA PHE A 160 9.40 -14.51 -14.35
C PHE A 160 10.55 -15.39 -13.90
N ASP A 161 10.50 -16.69 -14.15
CA ASP A 161 11.64 -17.61 -13.98
C ASP A 161 12.76 -17.34 -14.99
N ASN A 162 12.49 -16.57 -16.06
CA ASN A 162 13.50 -16.19 -17.03
C ASN A 162 13.93 -14.72 -16.85
N PRO A 163 15.07 -14.45 -16.17
CA PRO A 163 15.53 -13.09 -15.90
C PRO A 163 15.83 -12.26 -17.15
N ASN A 164 16.03 -12.90 -18.32
CA ASN A 164 16.27 -12.19 -19.58
C ASN A 164 14.97 -11.66 -20.22
N VAL A 165 13.82 -12.21 -19.82
CA VAL A 165 12.50 -11.86 -20.37
C VAL A 165 11.70 -11.04 -19.37
N SER A 166 11.79 -11.35 -18.08
CA SER A 166 10.91 -10.83 -17.05
C SER A 166 10.86 -9.31 -16.95
N ARG A 167 11.99 -8.62 -17.01
CA ARG A 167 12.01 -7.15 -16.88
C ARG A 167 11.22 -6.43 -17.97
N ASN A 168 11.29 -6.92 -19.21
CA ASN A 168 10.59 -6.29 -20.32
C ASN A 168 9.11 -6.67 -20.34
N SER A 169 8.78 -7.92 -19.98
CA SER A 169 7.41 -8.40 -19.99
C SER A 169 6.58 -7.82 -18.85
N ILE A 170 7.13 -7.62 -17.64
CA ILE A 170 6.41 -7.01 -16.51
C ILE A 170 5.92 -5.60 -16.89
N GLY A 171 6.84 -4.73 -17.32
CA GLY A 171 6.48 -3.37 -17.70
C GLY A 171 5.43 -3.30 -18.82
N ALA A 172 5.47 -4.25 -19.77
CA ALA A 172 4.47 -4.35 -20.83
C ALA A 172 3.12 -4.89 -20.31
N ALA A 173 3.15 -5.89 -19.42
CA ALA A 173 1.93 -6.46 -18.83
C ALA A 173 1.15 -5.43 -18.00
N MET A 174 1.84 -4.53 -17.31
CA MET A 174 1.19 -3.47 -16.52
C MET A 174 0.34 -2.53 -17.37
N LEU A 175 0.66 -2.37 -18.66
CA LEU A 175 -0.15 -1.55 -19.57
C LEU A 175 -1.55 -2.10 -19.83
N LEU A 176 -1.79 -3.37 -19.54
CA LEU A 176 -3.12 -3.97 -19.64
C LEU A 176 -4.03 -3.57 -18.46
N ASN A 177 -3.45 -2.97 -17.44
CA ASN A 177 -4.13 -2.64 -16.19
C ASN A 177 -4.39 -1.15 -16.01
N ILE A 178 -3.89 -0.31 -16.92
CA ILE A 178 -4.06 1.14 -16.85
C ILE A 178 -5.32 1.60 -17.58
N SER A 179 -5.82 2.76 -17.18
CA SER A 179 -6.91 3.44 -17.88
C SER A 179 -6.47 3.87 -19.31
N PRO A 180 -7.35 3.79 -20.31
CA PRO A 180 -7.10 4.36 -21.63
C PRO A 180 -6.95 5.90 -21.61
N HIS A 181 -7.28 6.55 -20.49
CA HIS A 181 -7.16 7.99 -20.28
C HIS A 181 -5.85 8.39 -19.61
N THR A 182 -4.99 7.44 -19.26
CA THR A 182 -3.70 7.69 -18.60
C THR A 182 -2.79 8.51 -19.51
N PRO A 183 -2.26 9.67 -19.07
CA PRO A 183 -1.30 10.46 -19.85
C PRO A 183 -0.06 9.64 -20.22
N GLU A 184 0.47 9.82 -21.45
CA GLU A 184 1.61 9.01 -21.93
C GLU A 184 2.85 9.09 -21.03
N ALA A 185 3.13 10.24 -20.44
CA ALA A 185 4.24 10.38 -19.49
C ALA A 185 4.09 9.43 -18.30
N ASN A 186 2.88 9.31 -17.76
CA ASN A 186 2.58 8.47 -16.61
C ASN A 186 2.55 6.97 -17.00
N VAL A 187 2.13 6.65 -18.23
CA VAL A 187 2.29 5.30 -18.80
C VAL A 187 3.76 4.87 -18.77
N ARG A 188 4.68 5.77 -19.21
CA ARG A 188 6.12 5.49 -19.20
C ARG A 188 6.70 5.39 -17.80
N GLU A 189 6.16 6.17 -16.88
CA GLU A 189 6.52 6.13 -15.48
C GLU A 189 6.19 4.78 -14.85
N ILE A 190 4.96 4.29 -15.02
CA ILE A 190 4.53 2.97 -14.55
C ILE A 190 5.41 1.86 -15.14
N GLN A 191 5.67 1.91 -16.46
CA GLN A 191 6.57 0.93 -17.09
C GLN A 191 7.96 0.94 -16.45
N TRP A 192 8.51 2.13 -16.20
CA TRP A 192 9.83 2.31 -15.59
C TRP A 192 9.88 1.72 -14.18
N GLU A 193 8.89 2.00 -13.34
CA GLU A 193 8.82 1.48 -11.98
C GLU A 193 8.90 -0.04 -11.97
N TYR A 194 8.10 -0.71 -12.78
CA TYR A 194 8.07 -2.17 -12.85
C TYR A 194 9.31 -2.80 -13.49
N GLN A 195 10.05 -2.06 -14.31
CA GLN A 195 11.33 -2.52 -14.85
C GLN A 195 12.48 -2.47 -13.82
N CYS A 196 12.30 -1.73 -12.74
CA CYS A 196 13.30 -1.60 -11.67
C CYS A 196 13.24 -2.73 -10.64
N GLY A 197 12.19 -3.55 -10.64
CA GLY A 197 12.02 -4.68 -9.71
C GLY A 197 13.03 -5.80 -9.94
N GLY A 198 13.34 -6.55 -8.89
CA GLY A 198 14.16 -7.75 -8.95
C GLY A 198 13.44 -8.90 -9.68
N PRO A 199 14.16 -9.78 -10.39
CA PRO A 199 13.56 -11.00 -10.94
C PRO A 199 12.93 -11.86 -9.85
N GLY A 200 11.72 -12.36 -10.09
CA GLY A 200 11.01 -13.24 -9.17
C GLY A 200 10.30 -12.53 -8.00
N VAL A 201 10.61 -11.25 -7.74
CA VAL A 201 9.98 -10.50 -6.64
C VAL A 201 8.48 -10.34 -6.86
N PHE A 202 8.08 -9.92 -8.06
CA PHE A 202 6.67 -9.77 -8.40
C PHE A 202 5.86 -11.07 -8.20
N ALA A 203 6.41 -12.22 -8.62
CA ALA A 203 5.73 -13.51 -8.44
C ALA A 203 5.57 -13.89 -6.96
N GLY A 204 6.57 -13.57 -6.13
CA GLY A 204 6.52 -13.80 -4.69
C GLY A 204 5.52 -12.90 -3.96
N ASP A 205 5.37 -11.66 -4.41
CA ASP A 205 4.35 -10.73 -3.92
C ASP A 205 2.95 -11.20 -4.26
N LEU A 206 2.76 -11.72 -5.49
CA LEU A 206 1.49 -12.27 -5.93
C LEU A 206 1.07 -13.51 -5.15
N TYR A 207 1.98 -14.17 -4.43
CA TYR A 207 1.61 -15.21 -3.49
C TYR A 207 0.68 -14.67 -2.41
N TYR A 208 1.03 -13.54 -1.77
CA TYR A 208 0.13 -12.86 -0.84
C TYR A 208 -1.15 -12.43 -1.54
N TYR A 209 -1.06 -11.75 -2.65
CA TYR A 209 -2.18 -11.15 -3.37
C TYR A 209 -3.24 -12.18 -3.80
N TYR A 210 -2.83 -13.34 -4.29
CA TYR A 210 -3.73 -14.35 -4.86
C TYR A 210 -4.08 -15.48 -3.89
N TYR A 211 -3.18 -15.86 -3.00
CA TYR A 211 -3.37 -17.07 -2.18
C TYR A 211 -3.57 -16.79 -0.70
N ASP A 212 -2.85 -15.80 -0.16
CA ASP A 212 -2.80 -15.64 1.30
C ASP A 212 -3.74 -14.54 1.80
N HIS A 213 -4.00 -13.50 0.97
CA HIS A 213 -5.05 -12.53 1.22
C HIS A 213 -6.42 -13.14 0.87
N ASN A 214 -7.18 -13.43 1.90
CA ASN A 214 -8.55 -13.89 1.77
C ASN A 214 -9.31 -13.48 3.03
N VAL A 215 -10.28 -12.58 2.88
CA VAL A 215 -11.15 -12.11 3.96
C VAL A 215 -12.53 -12.70 3.72
N SER A 216 -12.99 -13.53 4.64
CA SER A 216 -14.33 -14.09 4.57
C SER A 216 -15.40 -13.01 4.79
N PRO A 217 -16.64 -13.22 4.33
CA PRO A 217 -17.75 -12.29 4.60
C PRO A 217 -17.99 -12.08 6.11
N GLU A 218 -17.71 -13.07 6.94
CA GLU A 218 -17.83 -13.00 8.40
C GLU A 218 -16.74 -12.08 8.98
N GLU A 219 -15.50 -12.23 8.54
CA GLU A 219 -14.38 -11.37 8.94
C GLU A 219 -14.61 -9.93 8.49
N ALA A 220 -15.11 -9.73 7.26
CA ALA A 220 -15.44 -8.40 6.75
C ALA A 220 -16.49 -7.70 7.62
N ARG A 221 -17.58 -8.39 7.99
CA ARG A 221 -18.60 -7.84 8.89
C ARG A 221 -18.11 -7.57 10.30
N ALA A 222 -17.03 -8.20 10.72
CA ALA A 222 -16.42 -8.01 12.02
C ALA A 222 -15.46 -6.80 12.08
N ILE A 223 -15.14 -6.18 10.94
CA ILE A 223 -14.30 -4.97 10.89
C ILE A 223 -15.00 -3.82 11.62
N ASP A 224 -14.37 -3.33 12.69
CA ASP A 224 -14.87 -2.25 13.53
C ASP A 224 -14.37 -0.89 13.03
N THR A 225 -15.15 -0.24 12.18
CA THR A 225 -14.81 1.07 11.61
C THR A 225 -14.81 2.21 12.66
N SER A 226 -15.38 1.99 13.85
CA SER A 226 -15.27 2.96 14.94
C SER A 226 -13.87 2.99 15.56
N LYS A 227 -13.11 1.90 15.43
CA LYS A 227 -11.72 1.81 15.88
C LYS A 227 -10.73 2.22 14.77
N CYS A 228 -10.95 1.67 13.58
CA CYS A 228 -10.12 1.93 12.40
C CYS A 228 -11.02 2.16 11.19
N MET A 229 -11.18 3.41 10.79
CA MET A 229 -12.04 3.73 9.64
C MET A 229 -11.46 3.12 8.36
N LEU A 230 -12.31 2.47 7.57
CA LEU A 230 -11.94 1.85 6.29
C LEU A 230 -12.48 2.69 5.13
N TYR A 231 -11.55 3.23 4.33
CA TYR A 231 -11.84 3.92 3.08
C TYR A 231 -11.41 3.03 1.92
N LEU A 232 -12.28 2.93 0.90
CA LEU A 232 -12.10 2.06 -0.25
C LEU A 232 -12.18 2.90 -1.53
N LEU A 233 -11.17 2.78 -2.39
CA LEU A 233 -11.07 3.49 -3.65
C LEU A 233 -10.72 2.51 -4.76
N THR A 234 -11.43 2.56 -5.90
CA THR A 234 -11.12 1.68 -7.05
C THR A 234 -11.31 2.43 -8.37
N GLY A 235 -10.36 2.27 -9.28
CA GLY A 235 -10.46 2.83 -10.62
C GLY A 235 -11.52 2.15 -11.47
N GLU A 236 -12.26 2.93 -12.27
CA GLU A 236 -13.30 2.44 -13.21
C GLU A 236 -12.76 1.35 -14.15
N TYR A 237 -11.51 1.48 -14.57
CA TYR A 237 -10.86 0.59 -15.55
C TYR A 237 -9.95 -0.47 -14.92
N ASP A 238 -10.05 -0.71 -13.60
CA ASP A 238 -9.26 -1.74 -12.95
C ASP A 238 -9.75 -3.16 -13.31
N PRO A 239 -8.95 -3.98 -14.01
CA PRO A 239 -9.31 -5.35 -14.35
C PRO A 239 -8.93 -6.37 -13.27
N ASN A 240 -8.06 -6.01 -12.30
CA ASN A 240 -7.54 -6.93 -11.28
C ASN A 240 -8.36 -6.90 -10.01
N THR A 241 -8.83 -5.71 -9.63
CA THR A 241 -9.75 -5.50 -8.52
C THR A 241 -10.86 -4.57 -9.03
N SER A 242 -11.91 -5.16 -9.57
CA SER A 242 -12.98 -4.40 -10.19
C SER A 242 -13.75 -3.56 -9.16
N PRO A 243 -14.37 -2.44 -9.58
CA PRO A 243 -15.27 -1.66 -8.70
C PRO A 243 -16.35 -2.50 -8.04
N ALA A 244 -16.81 -3.57 -8.71
CA ALA A 244 -17.82 -4.49 -8.16
C ALA A 244 -17.29 -5.29 -6.97
N GLU A 245 -16.05 -5.78 -7.02
CA GLU A 245 -15.41 -6.53 -5.93
C GLU A 245 -15.13 -5.64 -4.71
N THR A 246 -14.69 -4.40 -4.93
CA THR A 246 -14.51 -3.44 -3.84
C THR A 246 -15.85 -3.03 -3.23
N ARG A 247 -16.90 -2.89 -4.04
CA ARG A 247 -18.25 -2.60 -3.58
C ARG A 247 -18.81 -3.75 -2.74
N GLU A 248 -18.58 -5.02 -3.12
CA GLU A 248 -18.93 -6.20 -2.30
C GLU A 248 -18.33 -6.09 -0.90
N LEU A 249 -17.05 -5.74 -0.79
CA LEU A 249 -16.41 -5.50 0.51
C LEU A 249 -17.07 -4.34 1.27
N ALA A 250 -17.31 -3.21 0.61
CA ALA A 250 -17.91 -2.03 1.23
C ALA A 250 -19.32 -2.31 1.79
N GLU A 251 -20.11 -3.13 1.11
CA GLU A 251 -21.46 -3.51 1.54
C GLU A 251 -21.46 -4.44 2.77
N LEU A 252 -20.38 -5.18 2.98
CA LEU A 252 -20.24 -6.07 4.13
C LEU A 252 -19.71 -5.34 5.38
N VAL A 253 -18.91 -4.29 5.22
CA VAL A 253 -18.28 -3.57 6.34
C VAL A 253 -19.14 -2.37 6.74
N GLU A 254 -19.81 -2.45 7.90
CA GLU A 254 -20.62 -1.34 8.40
C GLU A 254 -19.76 -0.08 8.61
N GLY A 255 -20.18 1.04 8.00
CA GLY A 255 -19.51 2.32 8.09
C GLY A 255 -18.32 2.52 7.15
N ALA A 256 -17.88 1.52 6.39
CA ALA A 256 -16.88 1.71 5.35
C ALA A 256 -17.37 2.69 4.28
N LYS A 257 -16.45 3.44 3.69
CA LYS A 257 -16.75 4.41 2.64
C LYS A 257 -16.08 3.98 1.34
N PHE A 258 -16.83 3.99 0.25
CA PHE A 258 -16.36 3.55 -1.06
C PHE A 258 -16.57 4.61 -2.14
N TRP A 259 -15.56 4.77 -2.99
CA TRP A 259 -15.62 5.58 -4.21
C TRP A 259 -15.04 4.79 -5.39
N GLU A 260 -15.82 4.72 -6.45
CA GLU A 260 -15.34 4.39 -7.78
C GLU A 260 -14.73 5.65 -8.41
N MET A 261 -13.52 5.54 -8.97
CA MET A 261 -12.78 6.66 -9.53
C MET A 261 -12.85 6.63 -11.06
N PRO A 262 -13.71 7.47 -11.70
CA PRO A 262 -13.81 7.53 -13.15
C PRO A 262 -12.48 7.84 -13.82
N GLN A 263 -12.26 7.24 -14.99
CA GLN A 263 -11.10 7.44 -15.85
C GLN A 263 -9.74 7.00 -15.23
N LEU A 264 -9.76 6.28 -14.12
CA LEU A 264 -8.57 5.67 -13.51
C LEU A 264 -8.62 4.16 -13.65
N GLY A 265 -7.47 3.52 -13.70
CA GLY A 265 -7.30 2.06 -13.73
C GLY A 265 -6.67 1.55 -12.44
N HIS A 266 -5.80 0.54 -12.56
CA HIS A 266 -5.20 -0.17 -11.42
C HIS A 266 -4.10 0.60 -10.67
N PHE A 267 -3.59 1.69 -11.23
CA PHE A 267 -2.50 2.47 -10.61
C PHE A 267 -2.87 3.95 -10.44
N PRO A 268 -4.00 4.30 -9.81
CA PRO A 268 -4.55 5.65 -9.81
C PRO A 268 -3.56 6.70 -9.26
N VAL A 269 -2.73 6.32 -8.29
CA VAL A 269 -1.72 7.19 -7.67
C VAL A 269 -0.67 7.65 -8.69
N THR A 270 -0.32 6.79 -9.67
CA THR A 270 0.69 7.07 -10.70
C THR A 270 0.04 7.42 -12.04
N GLU A 271 -1.13 6.85 -12.37
CA GLU A 271 -1.82 7.08 -13.63
C GLU A 271 -2.22 8.53 -13.83
N ASP A 272 -2.85 9.13 -12.83
CA ASP A 272 -3.21 10.55 -12.83
C ASP A 272 -3.38 11.03 -11.38
N TYR A 273 -2.28 11.45 -10.77
CA TYR A 273 -2.32 11.95 -9.40
C TYR A 273 -3.27 13.14 -9.23
N THR A 274 -3.45 13.97 -10.27
CA THR A 274 -4.36 15.12 -10.20
C THR A 274 -5.82 14.69 -10.01
N LYS A 275 -6.24 13.61 -10.66
CA LYS A 275 -7.57 13.02 -10.44
C LYS A 275 -7.63 12.25 -9.14
N PHE A 276 -6.62 11.42 -8.83
CA PHE A 276 -6.59 10.64 -7.60
C PHE A 276 -6.70 11.52 -6.35
N ARG A 277 -5.99 12.64 -6.31
CA ARG A 277 -6.02 13.57 -5.17
C ARG A 277 -7.39 14.20 -4.89
N GLU A 278 -8.28 14.28 -5.88
CA GLU A 278 -9.64 14.78 -5.69
C GLU A 278 -10.45 13.87 -4.74
N TYR A 279 -10.14 12.58 -4.71
CA TYR A 279 -10.71 11.60 -3.78
C TYR A 279 -9.92 11.53 -2.47
N LEU A 280 -8.60 11.63 -2.54
CA LEU A 280 -7.73 11.49 -1.38
C LEU A 280 -7.86 12.67 -0.41
N LEU A 281 -7.85 13.91 -0.89
CA LEU A 281 -7.83 15.09 -0.01
C LEU A 281 -9.06 15.20 0.89
N PRO A 282 -10.29 14.95 0.45
CA PRO A 282 -11.46 14.91 1.35
C PRO A 282 -11.36 13.84 2.44
N ILE A 283 -10.80 12.65 2.11
CA ILE A 283 -10.56 11.57 3.08
C ILE A 283 -9.54 12.01 4.13
N LEU A 284 -8.43 12.60 3.70
CA LEU A 284 -7.41 13.10 4.63
C LEU A 284 -7.93 14.22 5.54
N ALA A 285 -8.76 15.13 5.00
CA ALA A 285 -9.41 16.18 5.78
C ALA A 285 -10.33 15.59 6.87
N GLU A 286 -11.15 14.61 6.52
CA GLU A 286 -12.02 13.93 7.49
C GLU A 286 -11.20 13.22 8.60
N ILE A 287 -10.11 12.54 8.23
CA ILE A 287 -9.22 11.88 9.20
C ILE A 287 -8.61 12.92 10.16
N GLN A 288 -8.22 14.09 9.65
CA GLN A 288 -7.67 15.17 10.46
C GLN A 288 -8.71 15.75 11.45
N GLU A 289 -9.93 15.98 11.01
CA GLU A 289 -11.03 16.47 11.85
C GLU A 289 -11.34 15.50 12.98
N ASN A 290 -11.48 14.21 12.67
CA ASN A 290 -11.73 13.16 13.66
C ASN A 290 -10.59 13.02 14.68
N SER A 291 -9.34 13.21 14.24
CA SER A 291 -8.18 13.18 15.12
C SER A 291 -8.13 14.36 16.10
N SER A 292 -8.53 15.55 15.65
CA SER A 292 -8.57 16.76 16.47
C SER A 292 -9.67 16.67 17.56
N THR A 293 -10.81 16.11 17.22
CA THR A 293 -11.94 15.90 18.16
C THR A 293 -11.57 14.91 19.26
N THR A 294 -10.87 13.83 18.91
CA THR A 294 -10.44 12.81 19.87
C THR A 294 -9.35 13.34 20.82
N ALA A 295 -8.45 14.20 20.34
CA ALA A 295 -7.40 14.82 21.16
C ALA A 295 -7.99 15.78 22.19
N SER A 296 -9.04 16.54 21.86
CA SER A 296 -9.73 17.46 22.77
C SER A 296 -10.55 16.75 23.85
N ALA A 297 -10.96 15.50 23.62
CA ALA A 297 -11.75 14.69 24.56
C ALA A 297 -10.89 13.93 25.59
N ARG A 298 -9.57 13.84 25.44
CA ARG A 298 -8.68 13.22 26.43
C ARG A 298 -8.45 14.18 27.61
N PRO A 299 -8.87 13.84 28.86
CA PRO A 299 -8.56 14.67 30.02
C PRO A 299 -7.04 14.73 30.22
N ALA A 300 -6.51 15.94 30.45
CA ALA A 300 -5.11 16.14 30.76
C ALA A 300 -4.67 15.17 31.87
N ALA A 301 -3.71 14.30 31.58
CA ALA A 301 -3.12 13.42 32.59
C ALA A 301 -2.60 14.31 33.71
N ARG A 302 -3.16 14.16 34.91
CA ARG A 302 -2.67 14.87 36.12
C ARG A 302 -1.22 14.47 36.31
N ALA A 303 -0.33 15.45 36.13
CA ALA A 303 1.04 15.31 36.56
C ALA A 303 1.01 15.07 38.09
N SER A 304 1.27 13.84 38.51
CA SER A 304 1.62 13.54 39.88
C SER A 304 3.03 14.13 40.12
N ALA A 305 3.09 15.22 40.81
CA ALA A 305 4.32 15.78 41.33
C ALA A 305 4.97 14.83 42.37
N PRO A 306 6.31 14.89 42.54
CA PRO A 306 7.13 13.96 43.30
C PRO A 306 6.83 13.90 44.78
#